data_1d946f5f6d6e421536c95a37ee598611
#
_entry.id   1d946f5f6d6e421536c95a37ee598611
#
_cell.length_a   1.000
_cell.length_b   1.000
_cell.length_c   1.000
_cell.angle_alpha   90.00
_cell.angle_beta   90.00
_cell.angle_gamma   90.00
#
_symmetry.space_group_name_H-M   'P 1'
#
loop_
_entity.id
_entity.type
_entity.pdbx_description
1 polymer ?
#
loop_
_entity_poly.entity_id
_entity_poly.type
_entity_poly.pdbx_seq_one_letter_code
_entity_poly.pdbx_strand_id
1 'polypeptide(L)'
;MSDGHNRVHDFYREVLDILHEGKIPILIGGAFAQEYFTGITRDTKDLDVFLREADLARALAALGAAGYRTEIKFSHWLGKTHDNQSEQFVDIIFNSGNGLCKVDDIWFDNAPCGTAFGRPVKFCPVEETIWQKAFIMERERYDGADIAHLLHAQSEKLDWQRLLQRFDRHWRVLLSYITLYGYIYPTERSRIPPWVERGLLRLSASEIGRDEQGPPVCAGTFLSRAQFQIDVDLWGYRDIRTPELMTSQEVRRWTDAAEEEQK
;
A
#
# COMPACT_ATOMS: atom_id res chain seq x y z
N MET A 1 17.46 -18.10 -19.83
CA MET A 1 16.78 -17.08 -18.99
C MET A 1 15.52 -16.48 -19.63
N SER A 2 15.29 -16.57 -20.96
CA SER A 2 14.10 -15.99 -21.64
C SER A 2 12.78 -16.76 -21.42
N ASP A 3 12.80 -18.10 -21.28
CA ASP A 3 11.56 -18.89 -21.18
C ASP A 3 10.82 -18.72 -19.85
N GLY A 4 11.54 -18.59 -18.74
CA GLY A 4 10.90 -18.41 -17.43
C GLY A 4 10.20 -17.04 -17.29
N HIS A 5 10.78 -16.00 -17.85
CA HIS A 5 10.21 -14.63 -17.80
C HIS A 5 8.94 -14.53 -18.65
N ASN A 6 8.92 -15.15 -19.82
CA ASN A 6 7.74 -15.21 -20.67
C ASN A 6 6.56 -15.91 -19.98
N ARG A 7 6.82 -16.99 -19.26
CA ARG A 7 5.79 -17.77 -18.57
C ARG A 7 5.15 -17.02 -17.40
N VAL A 8 5.94 -16.27 -16.61
CA VAL A 8 5.41 -15.45 -15.52
C VAL A 8 4.48 -14.36 -16.09
N HIS A 9 4.88 -13.72 -17.17
CA HIS A 9 4.05 -12.72 -17.84
C HIS A 9 2.78 -13.32 -18.45
N ASP A 10 2.82 -14.57 -18.91
CA ASP A 10 1.63 -15.28 -19.43
C ASP A 10 0.63 -15.52 -18.31
N PHE A 11 1.07 -16.01 -17.14
CA PHE A 11 0.22 -16.18 -15.97
C PHE A 11 -0.43 -14.86 -15.53
N TYR A 12 0.34 -13.76 -15.42
CA TYR A 12 -0.22 -12.47 -15.05
C TYR A 12 -1.24 -11.97 -16.08
N ARG A 13 -0.97 -12.19 -17.37
CA ARG A 13 -1.89 -11.82 -18.45
C ARG A 13 -3.19 -12.61 -18.35
N GLU A 14 -3.13 -13.92 -18.13
CA GLU A 14 -4.32 -14.78 -17.97
C GLU A 14 -5.16 -14.34 -16.78
N VAL A 15 -4.54 -14.04 -15.63
CA VAL A 15 -5.26 -13.51 -14.45
C VAL A 15 -5.98 -12.21 -14.78
N LEU A 16 -5.30 -11.26 -15.47
CA LEU A 16 -5.92 -10.00 -15.88
C LEU A 16 -7.06 -10.19 -16.86
N ASP A 17 -6.93 -11.11 -17.83
CA ASP A 17 -7.97 -11.41 -18.81
C ASP A 17 -9.22 -12.03 -18.12
N ILE A 18 -9.05 -12.96 -17.18
CA ILE A 18 -10.15 -13.56 -16.41
C ILE A 18 -10.91 -12.51 -15.61
N LEU A 19 -10.18 -11.61 -14.91
CA LEU A 19 -10.78 -10.54 -14.11
C LEU A 19 -11.54 -9.55 -15.00
N HIS A 20 -10.97 -9.22 -16.17
CA HIS A 20 -11.59 -8.34 -17.15
C HIS A 20 -12.88 -8.96 -17.75
N GLU A 21 -12.85 -10.22 -18.16
CA GLU A 21 -14.00 -10.96 -18.67
C GLU A 21 -15.12 -11.08 -17.61
N GLY A 22 -14.71 -11.27 -16.35
CA GLY A 22 -15.61 -11.24 -15.19
C GLY A 22 -16.18 -9.84 -14.87
N LYS A 23 -15.79 -8.81 -15.61
CA LYS A 23 -16.14 -7.39 -15.35
C LYS A 23 -15.87 -6.98 -13.91
N ILE A 24 -14.73 -7.38 -13.41
CA ILE A 24 -14.26 -7.05 -12.06
C ILE A 24 -13.31 -5.86 -12.18
N PRO A 25 -13.67 -4.69 -11.62
CA PRO A 25 -12.79 -3.53 -11.67
C PRO A 25 -11.54 -3.78 -10.84
N ILE A 26 -10.37 -3.59 -11.46
CA ILE A 26 -9.06 -3.76 -10.81
C ILE A 26 -8.13 -2.60 -11.13
N LEU A 27 -7.13 -2.43 -10.27
CA LEU A 27 -6.00 -1.53 -10.47
C LEU A 27 -4.69 -2.31 -10.29
N ILE A 28 -3.68 -1.97 -11.06
CA ILE A 28 -2.33 -2.52 -10.88
C ILE A 28 -1.56 -1.63 -9.92
N GLY A 29 -0.98 -2.23 -8.88
CA GLY A 29 -0.20 -1.54 -7.85
C GLY A 29 1.25 -1.98 -7.79
N GLY A 30 1.82 -1.93 -6.57
CA GLY A 30 3.14 -2.44 -6.26
C GLY A 30 4.27 -1.92 -7.15
N ALA A 31 5.16 -2.81 -7.53
CA ALA A 31 6.34 -2.49 -8.36
C ALA A 31 5.96 -1.96 -9.75
N PHE A 32 4.86 -2.46 -10.33
CA PHE A 32 4.41 -2.02 -11.66
C PHE A 32 3.83 -0.60 -11.65
N ALA A 33 3.11 -0.19 -10.61
CA ALA A 33 2.68 1.19 -10.46
C ALA A 33 3.88 2.11 -10.19
N GLN A 34 4.85 1.66 -9.38
CA GLN A 34 6.09 2.39 -9.15
C GLN A 34 6.83 2.64 -10.46
N GLU A 35 7.00 1.61 -11.30
CA GLU A 35 7.63 1.74 -12.62
C GLU A 35 6.85 2.69 -13.54
N TYR A 36 5.52 2.58 -13.58
CA TYR A 36 4.67 3.45 -14.37
C TYR A 36 4.88 4.95 -14.07
N PHE A 37 5.02 5.30 -12.77
CA PHE A 37 5.18 6.69 -12.36
C PHE A 37 6.62 7.19 -12.40
N THR A 38 7.60 6.33 -12.21
CA THR A 38 9.01 6.73 -12.01
C THR A 38 9.94 6.29 -13.14
N GLY A 39 9.53 5.31 -13.94
CA GLY A 39 10.40 4.63 -14.90
C GLY A 39 11.44 3.70 -14.27
N ILE A 40 11.39 3.49 -12.94
CA ILE A 40 12.32 2.62 -12.23
C ILE A 40 11.78 1.19 -12.25
N THR A 41 12.43 0.33 -13.02
CA THR A 41 12.12 -1.11 -13.07
C THR A 41 12.81 -1.84 -11.94
N ARG A 42 12.09 -2.78 -11.32
CA ARG A 42 12.61 -3.71 -10.32
C ARG A 42 12.17 -5.13 -10.62
N ASP A 43 13.02 -6.08 -10.30
CA ASP A 43 12.60 -7.47 -10.27
C ASP A 43 11.56 -7.65 -9.15
N THR A 44 10.39 -8.15 -9.51
CA THR A 44 9.32 -8.49 -8.58
C THR A 44 8.93 -9.95 -8.77
N LYS A 45 8.53 -10.59 -7.67
CA LYS A 45 8.10 -12.01 -7.65
C LYS A 45 6.57 -12.15 -7.73
N ASP A 46 5.84 -11.04 -7.66
CA ASP A 46 4.41 -10.97 -7.55
C ASP A 46 3.82 -9.85 -8.40
N LEU A 47 2.55 -9.94 -8.65
CA LEU A 47 1.73 -8.89 -9.21
C LEU A 47 0.72 -8.46 -8.15
N ASP A 48 0.75 -7.18 -7.79
CA ASP A 48 -0.22 -6.58 -6.89
C ASP A 48 -1.44 -6.07 -7.67
N VAL A 49 -2.60 -6.68 -7.46
CA VAL A 49 -3.89 -6.29 -8.03
C VAL A 49 -4.78 -5.76 -6.92
N PHE A 50 -5.24 -4.53 -7.09
CA PHE A 50 -6.11 -3.86 -6.12
C PHE A 50 -7.56 -3.86 -6.60
N LEU A 51 -8.48 -4.15 -5.69
CA LEU A 51 -9.92 -4.14 -5.94
C LEU A 51 -10.70 -3.73 -4.68
N ARG A 52 -11.98 -3.42 -4.84
CA ARG A 52 -12.83 -3.17 -3.69
C ARG A 52 -13.12 -4.47 -2.95
N GLU A 53 -13.19 -4.42 -1.63
CA GLU A 53 -13.53 -5.57 -0.80
C GLU A 53 -14.81 -6.31 -1.28
N ALA A 54 -15.81 -5.55 -1.74
CA ALA A 54 -17.05 -6.10 -2.29
C ALA A 54 -16.86 -6.98 -3.54
N ASP A 55 -15.77 -6.77 -4.28
CA ASP A 55 -15.44 -7.54 -5.49
C ASP A 55 -14.57 -8.77 -5.22
N LEU A 56 -13.99 -8.91 -4.01
CA LEU A 56 -13.05 -9.97 -3.65
C LEU A 56 -13.63 -11.37 -3.92
N ALA A 57 -14.81 -11.65 -3.41
CA ALA A 57 -15.42 -12.99 -3.55
C ALA A 57 -15.65 -13.35 -5.03
N ARG A 58 -16.07 -12.39 -5.85
CA ARG A 58 -16.24 -12.58 -7.30
C ARG A 58 -14.91 -12.83 -7.99
N ALA A 59 -13.87 -12.09 -7.61
CA ALA A 59 -12.53 -12.24 -8.18
C ALA A 59 -11.97 -13.66 -7.89
N LEU A 60 -11.98 -14.07 -6.63
CA LEU A 60 -11.51 -15.40 -6.24
C LEU A 60 -12.32 -16.52 -6.88
N ALA A 61 -13.65 -16.36 -6.99
CA ALA A 61 -14.51 -17.35 -7.65
C ALA A 61 -14.21 -17.46 -9.16
N ALA A 62 -14.02 -16.35 -9.87
CA ALA A 62 -13.69 -16.33 -11.29
C ALA A 62 -12.33 -17.03 -11.56
N LEU A 63 -11.31 -16.71 -10.77
CA LEU A 63 -9.99 -17.32 -10.85
C LEU A 63 -10.03 -18.82 -10.49
N GLY A 64 -10.77 -19.19 -9.44
CA GLY A 64 -10.99 -20.59 -9.08
C GLY A 64 -11.71 -21.40 -10.16
N ALA A 65 -12.73 -20.82 -10.82
CA ALA A 65 -13.44 -21.44 -11.93
C ALA A 65 -12.54 -21.67 -13.16
N ALA A 66 -11.53 -20.80 -13.35
CA ALA A 66 -10.49 -20.97 -14.37
C ALA A 66 -9.41 -22.01 -13.99
N GLY A 67 -9.51 -22.61 -12.80
CA GLY A 67 -8.61 -23.67 -12.35
C GLY A 67 -7.43 -23.21 -11.48
N TYR A 68 -7.32 -21.93 -11.12
CA TYR A 68 -6.27 -21.45 -10.25
C TYR A 68 -6.59 -21.75 -8.77
N ARG A 69 -5.55 -22.00 -7.98
CA ARG A 69 -5.69 -22.10 -6.52
C ARG A 69 -5.82 -20.69 -5.95
N THR A 70 -6.91 -20.45 -5.22
CA THR A 70 -7.19 -19.17 -4.57
C THR A 70 -7.30 -19.32 -3.06
N GLU A 71 -6.93 -18.29 -2.32
CA GLU A 71 -7.07 -18.25 -0.86
C GLU A 71 -7.31 -16.83 -0.35
N ILE A 72 -7.93 -16.69 0.82
CA ILE A 72 -7.91 -15.47 1.62
C ILE A 72 -6.79 -15.64 2.64
N LYS A 73 -5.64 -14.99 2.37
CA LYS A 73 -4.46 -15.09 3.24
C LYS A 73 -4.70 -14.35 4.56
N PHE A 74 -5.23 -13.10 4.46
CA PHE A 74 -5.66 -12.30 5.61
C PHE A 74 -7.02 -11.69 5.33
N SER A 75 -7.98 -11.98 6.21
CA SER A 75 -9.39 -11.62 6.05
C SER A 75 -9.65 -10.11 5.95
N HIS A 76 -8.75 -9.28 6.46
CA HIS A 76 -8.91 -7.84 6.52
C HIS A 76 -8.24 -7.07 5.36
N TRP A 77 -7.39 -7.75 4.52
CA TRP A 77 -6.72 -7.00 3.46
C TRP A 77 -6.25 -7.77 2.22
N LEU A 78 -6.03 -9.12 2.27
CA LEU A 78 -5.28 -9.85 1.25
C LEU A 78 -5.89 -11.20 0.87
N GLY A 79 -6.26 -11.34 -0.40
CA GLY A 79 -6.43 -12.63 -1.08
C GLY A 79 -5.22 -12.95 -1.96
N LYS A 80 -5.08 -14.21 -2.37
CA LYS A 80 -4.03 -14.67 -3.29
C LYS A 80 -4.59 -15.60 -4.34
N THR A 81 -4.00 -15.56 -5.54
CA THR A 81 -4.14 -16.61 -6.53
C THR A 81 -2.76 -17.09 -6.96
N HIS A 82 -2.60 -18.41 -7.09
CA HIS A 82 -1.31 -19.04 -7.32
C HIS A 82 -1.29 -19.67 -8.72
N ASP A 83 -0.15 -19.57 -9.38
CA ASP A 83 0.12 -20.35 -10.57
C ASP A 83 0.21 -21.85 -10.19
N ASN A 84 -0.46 -22.70 -10.97
CA ASN A 84 -0.46 -24.13 -10.71
C ASN A 84 0.84 -24.84 -11.12
N GLN A 85 1.72 -24.16 -11.82
CA GLN A 85 2.90 -24.73 -12.45
C GLN A 85 4.22 -24.12 -11.97
N SER A 86 4.15 -23.07 -11.16
CA SER A 86 5.30 -22.39 -10.58
C SER A 86 5.01 -21.85 -9.16
N GLU A 87 5.98 -21.23 -8.53
CA GLU A 87 5.81 -20.56 -7.24
C GLU A 87 5.26 -19.13 -7.37
N GLN A 88 4.87 -18.72 -8.57
CA GLN A 88 4.35 -17.38 -8.82
C GLN A 88 2.93 -17.22 -8.27
N PHE A 89 2.61 -16.02 -7.86
CA PHE A 89 1.27 -15.68 -7.37
C PHE A 89 0.92 -14.22 -7.70
N VAL A 90 -0.37 -13.93 -7.59
CA VAL A 90 -0.91 -12.58 -7.66
C VAL A 90 -1.53 -12.25 -6.31
N ASP A 91 -1.14 -11.12 -5.74
CA ASP A 91 -1.75 -10.57 -4.54
C ASP A 91 -3.00 -9.77 -4.91
N ILE A 92 -4.13 -10.14 -4.29
CA ILE A 92 -5.42 -9.48 -4.48
C ILE A 92 -5.70 -8.66 -3.24
N ILE A 93 -5.44 -7.36 -3.35
CA ILE A 93 -5.38 -6.41 -2.24
C ILE A 93 -6.65 -5.56 -2.21
N PHE A 94 -7.31 -5.47 -1.07
CA PHE A 94 -8.51 -4.64 -0.90
C PHE A 94 -8.39 -3.66 0.27
N ASN A 95 -7.29 -3.72 1.03
CA ASN A 95 -6.93 -2.80 2.10
C ASN A 95 -5.40 -2.83 2.29
N SER A 96 -4.87 -2.13 3.28
CA SER A 96 -3.49 -2.32 3.74
C SER A 96 -3.43 -3.30 4.92
N GLY A 97 -2.27 -3.92 5.13
CA GLY A 97 -2.08 -4.87 6.23
C GLY A 97 -2.36 -4.31 7.62
N ASN A 98 -2.17 -3.00 7.82
CA ASN A 98 -2.52 -2.29 9.05
C ASN A 98 -4.00 -1.85 9.14
N GLY A 99 -4.82 -2.14 8.12
CA GLY A 99 -6.24 -1.83 8.06
C GLY A 99 -6.60 -0.40 7.66
N LEU A 100 -5.61 0.48 7.41
CA LEU A 100 -5.84 1.91 7.23
C LEU A 100 -6.25 2.31 5.80
N CYS A 101 -5.61 1.69 4.78
CA CYS A 101 -5.71 2.14 3.40
C CYS A 101 -6.71 1.28 2.60
N LYS A 102 -7.99 1.36 2.97
CA LYS A 102 -9.06 0.64 2.26
C LYS A 102 -9.19 1.13 0.82
N VAL A 103 -9.30 0.19 -0.12
CA VAL A 103 -9.53 0.50 -1.54
C VAL A 103 -10.99 0.94 -1.73
N ASP A 104 -11.18 2.20 -2.08
CA ASP A 104 -12.49 2.85 -2.27
C ASP A 104 -12.66 3.38 -3.71
N ASP A 105 -13.79 4.04 -3.98
CA ASP A 105 -14.10 4.58 -5.30
C ASP A 105 -13.13 5.67 -5.75
N ILE A 106 -12.54 6.44 -4.83
CA ILE A 106 -11.60 7.49 -5.16
C ILE A 106 -10.35 6.93 -5.86
N TRP A 107 -9.91 5.70 -5.51
CA TRP A 107 -8.82 5.01 -6.22
C TRP A 107 -9.17 4.83 -7.70
N PHE A 108 -10.40 4.34 -7.99
CA PHE A 108 -10.83 4.04 -9.37
C PHE A 108 -11.11 5.30 -10.20
N ASP A 109 -11.66 6.35 -9.57
CA ASP A 109 -12.00 7.61 -10.21
C ASP A 109 -10.75 8.38 -10.66
N ASN A 110 -9.63 8.20 -9.94
CA ASN A 110 -8.36 8.87 -10.20
C ASN A 110 -7.29 7.97 -10.83
N ALA A 111 -7.62 6.72 -11.14
CA ALA A 111 -6.69 5.75 -11.68
C ALA A 111 -6.26 6.09 -13.12
N PRO A 112 -4.95 6.31 -13.38
CA PRO A 112 -4.47 6.55 -14.72
C PRO A 112 -4.54 5.27 -15.56
N CYS A 113 -4.81 5.43 -16.87
CA CYS A 113 -4.78 4.34 -17.82
C CYS A 113 -3.36 4.14 -18.36
N GLY A 114 -2.99 2.88 -18.59
CA GLY A 114 -1.72 2.51 -19.21
C GLY A 114 -1.75 1.10 -19.75
N THR A 115 -0.58 0.49 -19.91
CA THR A 115 -0.44 -0.87 -20.43
C THR A 115 0.47 -1.69 -19.52
N ALA A 116 0.04 -2.88 -19.15
CA ALA A 116 0.86 -3.89 -18.47
C ALA A 116 0.65 -5.25 -19.15
N PHE A 117 1.72 -6.01 -19.35
CA PHE A 117 1.69 -7.35 -19.98
C PHE A 117 0.97 -7.37 -21.34
N GLY A 118 1.03 -6.25 -22.11
CA GLY A 118 0.34 -6.11 -23.40
C GLY A 118 -1.19 -5.91 -23.29
N ARG A 119 -1.71 -5.61 -22.13
CA ARG A 119 -3.13 -5.33 -21.87
C ARG A 119 -3.34 -3.89 -21.42
N PRO A 120 -4.43 -3.23 -21.86
CA PRO A 120 -4.85 -1.95 -21.29
C PRO A 120 -5.28 -2.17 -19.85
N VAL A 121 -4.70 -1.42 -18.92
CA VAL A 121 -4.96 -1.51 -17.48
C VAL A 121 -5.12 -0.13 -16.87
N LYS A 122 -5.64 -0.07 -15.66
CA LYS A 122 -5.55 1.10 -14.79
C LYS A 122 -4.54 0.85 -13.69
N PHE A 123 -3.74 1.85 -13.35
CA PHE A 123 -2.81 1.78 -12.21
C PHE A 123 -3.40 2.44 -10.97
N CYS A 124 -2.98 2.01 -9.80
CA CYS A 124 -3.27 2.72 -8.55
C CYS A 124 -2.81 4.17 -8.69
N PRO A 125 -3.61 5.18 -8.29
CA PRO A 125 -3.18 6.56 -8.36
C PRO A 125 -1.95 6.80 -7.49
N VAL A 126 -1.16 7.77 -7.85
CA VAL A 126 0.13 8.03 -7.18
C VAL A 126 -0.05 8.46 -5.72
N GLU A 127 -1.10 9.20 -5.40
CA GLU A 127 -1.41 9.65 -4.04
C GLU A 127 -1.73 8.48 -3.12
N GLU A 128 -2.56 7.56 -3.59
CA GLU A 128 -2.93 6.35 -2.85
C GLU A 128 -1.74 5.38 -2.76
N THR A 129 -0.88 5.32 -3.77
CA THR A 129 0.37 4.55 -3.75
C THR A 129 1.33 5.10 -2.69
N ILE A 130 1.50 6.43 -2.61
CA ILE A 130 2.29 7.09 -1.55
C ILE A 130 1.66 6.81 -0.18
N TRP A 131 0.35 6.98 -0.05
CA TRP A 131 -0.36 6.80 1.22
C TRP A 131 -0.18 5.39 1.79
N GLN A 132 -0.38 4.36 0.98
CA GLN A 132 -0.20 2.96 1.38
C GLN A 132 1.23 2.64 1.79
N LYS A 133 2.22 3.07 0.99
CA LYS A 133 3.65 2.83 1.24
C LYS A 133 4.17 3.57 2.47
N ALA A 134 3.60 4.72 2.80
CA ALA A 134 4.05 5.56 3.91
C ALA A 134 3.97 4.89 5.28
N PHE A 135 3.14 3.86 5.43
CA PHE A 135 2.99 3.13 6.68
C PHE A 135 3.79 1.81 6.71
N ILE A 136 4.76 1.62 5.81
CA ILE A 136 5.63 0.44 5.79
C ILE A 136 7.01 0.84 6.31
N MET A 137 7.20 0.66 7.63
CA MET A 137 8.44 0.95 8.36
C MET A 137 8.82 -0.27 9.22
N GLU A 138 8.81 -1.45 8.61
CA GLU A 138 9.26 -2.68 9.25
C GLU A 138 10.79 -2.72 9.32
N ARG A 139 11.35 -3.60 10.14
CA ARG A 139 12.81 -3.74 10.27
C ARG A 139 13.46 -4.12 8.94
N GLU A 140 12.85 -5.05 8.22
CA GLU A 140 13.37 -5.65 6.99
C GLU A 140 12.83 -4.95 5.73
N ARG A 141 11.79 -4.10 5.89
CA ARG A 141 11.14 -3.41 4.79
C ARG A 141 10.78 -1.98 5.15
N TYR A 142 11.36 -1.05 4.41
CA TYR A 142 11.08 0.37 4.49
C TYR A 142 10.89 0.94 3.08
N ASP A 143 9.67 1.38 2.77
CA ASP A 143 9.31 1.86 1.42
C ASP A 143 9.62 3.35 1.21
N GLY A 144 10.43 3.98 2.05
CA GLY A 144 10.73 5.41 1.98
C GLY A 144 11.47 5.86 0.73
N ALA A 145 12.29 4.99 0.14
CA ALA A 145 12.95 5.28 -1.14
C ALA A 145 11.91 5.36 -2.28
N ASP A 146 10.90 4.47 -2.27
CA ASP A 146 9.82 4.48 -3.25
C ASP A 146 9.02 5.77 -3.18
N ILE A 147 8.69 6.21 -1.96
CA ILE A 147 7.99 7.47 -1.73
C ILE A 147 8.82 8.66 -2.21
N ALA A 148 10.12 8.70 -1.90
CA ALA A 148 11.00 9.76 -2.37
C ALA A 148 11.06 9.82 -3.90
N HIS A 149 11.12 8.67 -4.59
CA HIS A 149 11.09 8.58 -6.05
C HIS A 149 9.74 9.02 -6.63
N LEU A 150 8.62 8.63 -6.02
CA LEU A 150 7.28 9.07 -6.45
C LEU A 150 7.12 10.58 -6.28
N LEU A 151 7.51 11.14 -5.14
CA LEU A 151 7.51 12.58 -4.91
C LEU A 151 8.41 13.30 -5.93
N HIS A 152 9.61 12.77 -6.21
CA HIS A 152 10.52 13.36 -7.20
C HIS A 152 9.92 13.35 -8.61
N ALA A 153 9.35 12.24 -9.04
CA ALA A 153 8.85 12.08 -10.39
C ALA A 153 7.49 12.76 -10.64
N GLN A 154 6.65 12.91 -9.61
CA GLN A 154 5.24 13.27 -9.78
C GLN A 154 4.80 14.53 -9.03
N SER A 155 5.65 15.19 -8.23
CA SER A 155 5.27 16.32 -7.36
C SER A 155 4.49 17.44 -8.08
N GLU A 156 4.79 17.71 -9.35
CA GLU A 156 4.10 18.73 -10.14
C GLU A 156 2.69 18.32 -10.61
N LYS A 157 2.40 17.01 -10.61
CA LYS A 157 1.12 16.42 -11.05
C LYS A 157 0.27 15.92 -9.91
N LEU A 158 0.86 15.78 -8.70
CA LEU A 158 0.16 15.29 -7.51
C LEU A 158 -1.01 16.19 -7.15
N ASP A 159 -2.16 15.59 -6.89
CA ASP A 159 -3.24 16.24 -6.16
C ASP A 159 -2.89 16.29 -4.67
N TRP A 160 -2.15 17.34 -4.29
CA TRP A 160 -1.71 17.54 -2.92
C TRP A 160 -2.85 17.68 -1.91
N GLN A 161 -4.02 18.17 -2.34
CA GLN A 161 -5.19 18.26 -1.45
C GLN A 161 -5.72 16.87 -1.15
N ARG A 162 -5.86 16.02 -2.16
CA ARG A 162 -6.25 14.61 -1.99
C ARG A 162 -5.23 13.85 -1.15
N LEU A 163 -3.94 14.02 -1.40
CA LEU A 163 -2.89 13.38 -0.62
C LEU A 163 -2.99 13.78 0.86
N LEU A 164 -3.15 15.08 1.17
CA LEU A 164 -3.35 15.55 2.54
C LEU A 164 -4.62 14.97 3.17
N GLN A 165 -5.72 14.86 2.42
CA GLN A 165 -6.97 14.25 2.88
C GLN A 165 -6.79 12.75 3.19
N ARG A 166 -6.02 12.01 2.38
CA ARG A 166 -5.70 10.60 2.65
C ARG A 166 -4.93 10.40 3.94
N PHE A 167 -4.00 11.30 4.25
CA PHE A 167 -3.25 11.24 5.51
C PHE A 167 -4.05 11.74 6.72
N ASP A 168 -4.93 12.74 6.55
CA ASP A 168 -5.80 13.31 7.59
C ASP A 168 -5.06 13.45 8.95
N ARG A 169 -5.56 12.84 10.00
CA ARG A 169 -4.92 12.81 11.34
C ARG A 169 -3.50 12.22 11.35
N HIS A 170 -3.11 11.49 10.34
CA HIS A 170 -1.77 10.90 10.19
C HIS A 170 -0.78 11.81 9.47
N TRP A 171 -1.07 13.10 9.36
CA TRP A 171 -0.28 14.10 8.65
C TRP A 171 1.20 14.13 9.08
N ARG A 172 1.55 13.72 10.33
CA ARG A 172 2.93 13.61 10.80
C ARG A 172 3.75 12.62 9.99
N VAL A 173 3.13 11.54 9.54
CA VAL A 173 3.79 10.55 8.67
C VAL A 173 4.12 11.18 7.33
N LEU A 174 3.19 11.95 6.73
CA LEU A 174 3.47 12.69 5.50
C LEU A 174 4.56 13.75 5.70
N LEU A 175 4.51 14.52 6.79
CA LEU A 175 5.53 15.53 7.12
C LEU A 175 6.92 14.90 7.24
N SER A 176 7.05 13.71 7.83
CA SER A 176 8.32 13.00 7.93
C SER A 176 8.92 12.70 6.56
N TYR A 177 8.11 12.23 5.60
CA TYR A 177 8.57 11.97 4.23
C TYR A 177 8.90 13.24 3.45
N ILE A 178 8.15 14.33 3.63
CA ILE A 178 8.48 15.64 3.04
C ILE A 178 9.81 16.15 3.59
N THR A 179 10.04 16.00 4.89
CA THR A 179 11.32 16.37 5.53
C THR A 179 12.46 15.52 4.98
N LEU A 180 12.28 14.20 4.87
CA LEU A 180 13.27 13.29 4.29
C LEU A 180 13.51 13.59 2.80
N TYR A 181 12.49 13.94 2.04
CA TYR A 181 12.63 14.37 0.65
C TYR A 181 13.59 15.55 0.53
N GLY A 182 13.41 16.58 1.38
CA GLY A 182 14.28 17.75 1.41
C GLY A 182 15.73 17.45 1.84
N TYR A 183 15.96 16.36 2.58
CA TYR A 183 17.29 15.84 2.89
C TYR A 183 17.90 15.06 1.72
N ILE A 184 17.11 14.18 1.09
CA ILE A 184 17.54 13.33 -0.03
C ILE A 184 17.86 14.19 -1.27
N TYR A 185 17.01 15.18 -1.58
CA TYR A 185 17.13 16.05 -2.75
C TYR A 185 17.24 17.54 -2.35
N PRO A 186 18.38 17.95 -1.76
CA PRO A 186 18.52 19.30 -1.19
C PRO A 186 18.42 20.41 -2.23
N THR A 187 18.71 20.15 -3.50
CA THR A 187 18.61 21.09 -4.62
C THR A 187 17.23 21.15 -5.26
N GLU A 188 16.32 20.26 -4.88
CA GLU A 188 15.00 20.11 -5.50
C GLU A 188 13.83 20.23 -4.51
N ARG A 189 14.07 20.83 -3.34
CA ARG A 189 13.05 21.06 -2.31
C ARG A 189 11.84 21.82 -2.86
N SER A 190 12.06 22.70 -3.83
CA SER A 190 11.01 23.52 -4.44
C SER A 190 9.99 22.72 -5.25
N ARG A 191 10.24 21.44 -5.53
CA ARG A 191 9.25 20.54 -6.14
C ARG A 191 8.07 20.27 -5.19
N ILE A 192 8.31 20.31 -3.89
CA ILE A 192 7.21 20.26 -2.91
C ILE A 192 6.59 21.65 -2.81
N PRO A 193 5.27 21.80 -3.06
CA PRO A 193 4.64 23.11 -2.99
C PRO A 193 4.81 23.74 -1.60
N PRO A 194 5.28 25.00 -1.51
CA PRO A 194 5.56 25.63 -0.22
C PRO A 194 4.35 25.74 0.71
N TRP A 195 3.14 25.73 0.19
CA TRP A 195 1.92 25.77 1.00
C TRP A 195 1.67 24.44 1.73
N VAL A 196 2.06 23.29 1.13
CA VAL A 196 1.97 21.97 1.75
C VAL A 196 2.89 21.91 2.97
N GLU A 197 4.19 22.15 2.75
CA GLU A 197 5.19 22.08 3.81
C GLU A 197 4.87 23.08 4.95
N ARG A 198 4.57 24.34 4.60
CA ARG A 198 4.17 25.34 5.60
C ARG A 198 2.89 24.99 6.35
N GLY A 199 1.91 24.36 5.66
CA GLY A 199 0.68 23.88 6.28
C GLY A 199 0.96 22.84 7.36
N LEU A 200 1.73 21.81 7.02
CA LEU A 200 2.12 20.73 7.93
C LEU A 200 2.99 21.22 9.09
N LEU A 201 3.94 22.12 8.84
CA LEU A 201 4.76 22.74 9.88
C LEU A 201 3.92 23.59 10.85
N ARG A 202 2.90 24.31 10.36
CA ARG A 202 1.97 25.05 11.24
C ARG A 202 1.16 24.11 12.13
N LEU A 203 0.66 22.99 11.58
CA LEU A 203 0.00 21.97 12.38
C LEU A 203 0.93 21.45 13.47
N SER A 204 2.17 21.10 13.11
CA SER A 204 3.16 20.65 14.08
C SER A 204 3.43 21.70 15.16
N ALA A 205 3.62 22.95 14.78
CA ALA A 205 3.86 24.04 15.73
C ALA A 205 2.67 24.28 16.68
N SER A 206 1.43 24.10 16.20
CA SER A 206 0.22 24.29 17.02
C SER A 206 0.03 23.24 18.11
N GLU A 207 0.70 22.10 17.98
CA GLU A 207 0.59 20.98 18.92
C GLU A 207 1.80 20.83 19.85
N ILE A 208 2.81 21.70 19.73
CA ILE A 208 3.97 21.69 20.64
C ILE A 208 3.50 21.91 22.08
N GLY A 209 3.90 21.00 22.97
CA GLY A 209 3.57 21.04 24.39
C GLY A 209 2.10 20.68 24.70
N ARG A 210 1.39 20.09 23.75
CA ARG A 210 0.02 19.60 23.95
C ARG A 210 0.01 18.08 23.75
N ASP A 211 -0.43 17.38 24.77
CA ASP A 211 -0.68 15.94 24.69
C ASP A 211 -2.16 15.69 24.39
N GLU A 212 -2.45 14.64 23.63
CA GLU A 212 -3.81 14.17 23.47
C GLU A 212 -4.34 13.65 24.82
N GLN A 213 -5.57 14.04 25.16
CA GLN A 213 -6.20 13.60 26.38
C GLN A 213 -6.79 12.19 26.19
N GLY A 214 -6.62 11.33 27.18
CA GLY A 214 -7.19 9.97 27.17
C GLY A 214 -6.21 8.89 27.60
N PRO A 215 -6.59 7.63 27.47
CA PRO A 215 -5.68 6.51 27.75
C PRO A 215 -4.52 6.49 26.73
N PRO A 216 -3.34 6.02 27.14
CA PRO A 216 -2.18 5.96 26.25
C PRO A 216 -2.46 5.06 25.05
N VAL A 217 -2.18 5.58 23.85
CA VAL A 217 -2.40 4.88 22.56
C VAL A 217 -1.08 4.81 21.81
N CYS A 218 -0.76 3.63 21.24
CA CYS A 218 0.37 3.46 20.35
C CYS A 218 -0.09 3.46 18.88
N ALA A 219 0.31 4.49 18.13
CA ALA A 219 0.11 4.56 16.69
C ALA A 219 1.28 3.96 15.88
N GLY A 220 2.35 3.56 16.57
CA GLY A 220 3.49 2.88 15.95
C GLY A 220 3.10 1.57 15.28
N THR A 221 2.06 0.90 15.79
CA THR A 221 1.49 -0.34 15.23
C THR A 221 0.95 -0.17 13.80
N PHE A 222 0.67 1.06 13.33
CA PHE A 222 0.42 1.33 11.92
C PHE A 222 1.67 1.26 11.05
N LEU A 223 2.83 1.54 11.62
CA LEU A 223 4.10 1.65 10.89
C LEU A 223 4.84 0.30 10.85
N SER A 224 4.79 -0.44 11.97
CA SER A 224 5.34 -1.79 12.05
C SER A 224 4.46 -2.67 12.93
N ARG A 225 4.06 -3.81 12.38
CA ARG A 225 3.20 -4.79 13.06
C ARG A 225 3.87 -5.47 14.24
N ALA A 226 5.21 -5.59 14.21
CA ALA A 226 5.98 -6.32 15.22
C ALA A 226 6.76 -5.40 16.17
N GLN A 227 7.39 -4.34 15.66
CA GLN A 227 8.33 -3.56 16.47
C GLN A 227 7.68 -2.77 17.59
N PHE A 228 6.42 -2.35 17.42
CA PHE A 228 5.64 -1.63 18.44
C PHE A 228 4.70 -2.53 19.25
N GLN A 229 4.78 -3.86 19.08
CA GLN A 229 3.98 -4.78 19.89
C GLN A 229 4.38 -4.72 21.37
N ILE A 230 5.65 -4.45 21.66
CA ILE A 230 6.16 -4.28 23.02
C ILE A 230 5.48 -3.11 23.76
N ASP A 231 5.10 -2.06 23.05
CA ASP A 231 4.40 -0.89 23.62
C ASP A 231 3.02 -1.31 24.13
N VAL A 232 2.36 -2.21 23.40
CA VAL A 232 1.05 -2.75 23.76
C VAL A 232 1.17 -3.77 24.90
N ASP A 233 2.05 -4.76 24.73
CA ASP A 233 2.11 -5.93 25.63
C ASP A 233 2.80 -5.63 26.95
N LEU A 234 3.83 -4.77 26.96
CA LEU A 234 4.65 -4.51 28.14
C LEU A 234 4.42 -3.11 28.75
N TRP A 235 4.22 -2.08 27.89
CA TRP A 235 4.05 -0.71 28.37
C TRP A 235 2.60 -0.30 28.56
N GLY A 236 1.64 -1.17 28.19
CA GLY A 236 0.22 -0.99 28.44
C GLY A 236 -0.47 0.05 27.55
N TYR A 237 0.12 0.37 26.40
CA TYR A 237 -0.54 1.21 25.42
C TYR A 237 -1.67 0.45 24.70
N ARG A 238 -2.76 1.14 24.37
CA ARG A 238 -3.79 0.58 23.50
C ARG A 238 -3.29 0.60 22.05
N ASP A 239 -3.47 -0.51 21.36
CA ASP A 239 -3.23 -0.59 19.91
C ASP A 239 -4.28 0.26 19.17
N ILE A 240 -3.82 1.25 18.39
CA ILE A 240 -4.72 2.17 17.68
C ILE A 240 -5.55 1.45 16.60
N ARG A 241 -5.12 0.28 16.11
CA ARG A 241 -5.82 -0.49 15.09
C ARG A 241 -7.13 -1.09 15.61
N THR A 242 -7.24 -1.30 16.94
CA THR A 242 -8.38 -1.98 17.54
C THR A 242 -9.26 -1.05 18.36
N PRO A 243 -10.59 -1.25 18.35
CA PRO A 243 -11.35 -2.20 17.51
C PRO A 243 -11.78 -1.60 16.17
N GLU A 244 -11.45 -0.35 15.87
CA GLU A 244 -12.07 0.46 14.82
C GLU A 244 -11.73 -0.04 13.41
N LEU A 245 -10.53 -0.56 13.20
CA LEU A 245 -10.05 -1.02 11.88
C LEU A 245 -9.88 -2.53 11.81
N MET A 246 -9.50 -3.16 12.91
CA MET A 246 -9.21 -4.59 12.98
C MET A 246 -9.74 -5.17 14.29
N THR A 247 -10.16 -6.43 14.22
CA THR A 247 -10.42 -7.22 15.43
C THR A 247 -9.09 -7.61 16.08
N SER A 248 -9.11 -7.88 17.39
CA SER A 248 -7.93 -8.37 18.10
C SER A 248 -7.38 -9.71 17.55
N GLN A 249 -8.23 -10.51 16.90
CA GLN A 249 -7.81 -11.76 16.27
C GLN A 249 -7.04 -11.48 14.96
N GLU A 250 -7.50 -10.54 14.15
CA GLU A 250 -6.82 -10.12 12.92
C GLU A 250 -5.46 -9.47 13.23
N VAL A 251 -5.41 -8.61 14.24
CA VAL A 251 -4.15 -8.02 14.71
C VAL A 251 -3.15 -9.11 15.11
N ARG A 252 -3.55 -10.06 15.94
CA ARG A 252 -2.66 -11.17 16.35
C ARG A 252 -2.16 -11.96 15.14
N ARG A 253 -3.09 -12.44 14.29
CA ARG A 253 -2.73 -13.21 13.10
C ARG A 253 -1.77 -12.45 12.17
N TRP A 254 -1.95 -11.13 12.04
CA TRP A 254 -1.09 -10.27 11.23
C TRP A 254 0.29 -10.08 11.86
N THR A 255 0.36 -9.92 13.18
CA THR A 255 1.61 -9.77 13.93
C THR A 255 2.42 -11.07 13.93
N ASP A 256 1.77 -12.22 14.21
CA ASP A 256 2.41 -13.54 14.23
C ASP A 256 3.04 -13.89 12.87
N ALA A 257 2.40 -13.51 11.76
CA ALA A 257 2.95 -13.72 10.42
C ALA A 257 4.29 -12.98 10.19
N ALA A 258 4.55 -11.86 10.88
CA ALA A 258 5.83 -11.17 10.80
C ALA A 258 6.98 -11.99 11.41
N GLU A 259 6.69 -12.73 12.47
CA GLU A 259 7.69 -13.58 13.12
C GLU A 259 8.00 -14.84 12.31
N GLU A 260 7.05 -15.32 11.53
CA GLU A 260 7.23 -16.45 10.60
C GLU A 260 8.06 -16.06 9.38
N GLU A 261 7.87 -14.84 8.86
CA GLU A 261 8.63 -14.30 7.72
C GLU A 261 10.10 -13.97 8.06
N GLN A 262 10.44 -13.85 9.35
CA GLN A 262 11.80 -13.57 9.85
C GLN A 262 12.62 -14.83 10.14
N LYS A 263 12.04 -16.03 10.10
CA LYS A 263 12.70 -17.33 10.33
C LYS A 263 13.11 -17.99 9.03
#